data_f42fc63a3743bfa69798b7aac0c231f3
#
_entry.id   f42fc63a3743bfa69798b7aac0c231f3
#
_cell.length_a   1.000
_cell.length_b   1.000
_cell.length_c   1.000
_cell.angle_alpha   90.00
_cell.angle_beta   90.00
_cell.angle_gamma   90.00
#
_symmetry.space_group_name_H-M   'P 1'
#
loop_
_entity.id
_entity.type
_entity.pdbx_description
1 polymer ?
#
loop_
_entity_poly.entity_id
_entity_poly.type
_entity_poly.pdbx_seq_one_letter_code
_entity_poly.pdbx_strand_id
1 'polypeptide(L)'
;MTTKPLTILTGINRTSEPSSGSMILVGDLYRAMPNTHSTFLGRTPVHQVWKTAFDHLIPLSTTKQPQGPGFDTYVDELTQEAAKLIEQIRPDAIHAQNVGYALSLALSRTAGTIPIISIAHGPEVMAAERNKTEHEAVLEVAGASAAIVTPTSVLADRIDRLTERRFTDRIVTIPWGIRLADAHVRDQPSAGVGPLSLVHAGRLDDNKSTITAVESLALTDQPHHLTVIGNGPLREHLEQRTIELGLRDRIHFDPFLPRAELWHRLPNFDAFVFTTKGLEAFGLVLIEAQAHGLPVVYSDLPGVREILGSAGVPYAPGDSSSLATALDEMGRDFHRRRALIKAALHNARRYDITATGRQLRDLTLRVTSRDLRSNATKRSAS
;
A
#
# COMPACT_ATOMS: atom_id res chain seq x y z
N MET A 1 -19.86 23.12 18.95
CA MET A 1 -18.52 23.73 19.03
C MET A 1 -17.69 23.14 17.90
N THR A 2 -17.36 23.93 16.90
CA THR A 2 -16.45 23.51 15.81
C THR A 2 -15.04 23.43 16.40
N THR A 3 -14.54 22.23 16.59
CA THR A 3 -13.14 22.01 16.99
C THR A 3 -12.23 22.55 15.90
N LYS A 4 -11.16 23.27 16.31
CA LYS A 4 -10.12 23.78 15.38
C LYS A 4 -9.64 22.61 14.49
N PRO A 5 -9.47 22.80 13.17
CA PRO A 5 -8.89 21.79 12.30
C PRO A 5 -7.51 21.37 12.79
N LEU A 6 -7.20 20.09 12.67
CA LEU A 6 -5.89 19.51 13.00
C LEU A 6 -4.91 19.79 11.86
N THR A 7 -3.79 20.45 12.14
CA THR A 7 -2.75 20.75 11.15
C THR A 7 -1.71 19.63 11.12
N ILE A 8 -1.57 18.97 9.98
CA ILE A 8 -0.67 17.83 9.80
C ILE A 8 0.38 18.14 8.73
N LEU A 9 1.64 17.90 9.07
CA LEU A 9 2.74 17.87 8.13
C LEU A 9 3.04 16.42 7.73
N THR A 10 3.11 16.15 6.43
CA THR A 10 3.46 14.83 5.90
C THR A 10 4.31 14.98 4.65
N GLY A 11 4.88 13.90 4.14
CA GLY A 11 5.64 13.92 2.90
C GLY A 11 6.21 12.57 2.51
N ILE A 12 6.48 12.42 1.21
CA ILE A 12 7.14 11.23 0.66
C ILE A 12 8.35 11.67 -0.16
N ASN A 13 9.49 11.11 0.17
CA ASN A 13 10.71 11.34 -0.58
C ASN A 13 10.82 10.37 -1.78
N ARG A 14 9.88 10.48 -2.70
CA ARG A 14 9.89 9.74 -3.98
C ARG A 14 9.60 10.67 -5.15
N THR A 15 10.06 10.25 -6.33
CA THR A 15 9.74 10.92 -7.60
C THR A 15 8.23 10.94 -7.84
N SER A 16 7.81 11.96 -8.51
CA SER A 16 6.46 12.48 -8.67
C SER A 16 5.45 11.60 -9.42
N GLU A 17 5.83 10.41 -9.88
CA GLU A 17 4.88 9.57 -10.61
C GLU A 17 3.99 8.78 -9.64
N PRO A 18 2.66 8.91 -9.73
CA PRO A 18 1.70 8.17 -8.91
C PRO A 18 1.56 6.70 -9.37
N SER A 19 2.68 6.07 -9.70
CA SER A 19 2.74 4.70 -10.24
C SER A 19 2.72 3.60 -9.18
N SER A 20 2.70 3.95 -7.90
CA SER A 20 2.62 2.96 -6.82
C SER A 20 1.35 3.09 -5.99
N GLY A 21 0.81 1.95 -5.53
CA GLY A 21 -0.38 1.90 -4.68
C GLY A 21 -0.24 2.75 -3.41
N SER A 22 0.95 2.81 -2.78
CA SER A 22 1.21 3.65 -1.61
C SER A 22 1.08 5.15 -1.91
N MET A 23 1.49 5.61 -3.09
CA MET A 23 1.34 7.01 -3.47
C MET A 23 -0.14 7.39 -3.64
N ILE A 24 -0.90 6.55 -4.32
CA ILE A 24 -2.35 6.74 -4.51
C ILE A 24 -3.06 6.73 -3.15
N LEU A 25 -2.72 5.77 -2.29
CA LEU A 25 -3.25 5.64 -0.94
C LEU A 25 -3.06 6.93 -0.12
N VAL A 26 -1.85 7.48 -0.10
CA VAL A 26 -1.55 8.69 0.69
C VAL A 26 -2.45 9.84 0.24
N GLY A 27 -2.61 10.08 -1.06
CA GLY A 27 -3.52 11.12 -1.56
C GLY A 27 -4.98 10.90 -1.15
N ASP A 28 -5.48 9.67 -1.27
CA ASP A 28 -6.87 9.34 -0.91
C ASP A 28 -7.10 9.43 0.61
N LEU A 29 -6.12 9.02 1.41
CA LEU A 29 -6.18 9.03 2.87
C LEU A 29 -6.35 10.44 3.42
N TYR A 30 -5.49 11.38 3.00
CA TYR A 30 -5.57 12.76 3.50
C TYR A 30 -6.82 13.49 3.00
N ARG A 31 -7.27 13.20 1.77
CA ARG A 31 -8.56 13.71 1.28
C ARG A 31 -9.74 13.18 2.10
N ALA A 32 -9.64 11.97 2.64
CA ALA A 32 -10.68 11.34 3.45
C ALA A 32 -10.63 11.68 4.95
N MET A 33 -9.57 12.35 5.42
CA MET A 33 -9.44 12.73 6.84
C MET A 33 -10.33 13.95 7.14
N PRO A 34 -11.35 13.83 8.01
CA PRO A 34 -12.26 14.94 8.28
C PRO A 34 -11.61 15.99 9.18
N ASN A 35 -11.94 17.28 8.95
CA ASN A 35 -11.50 18.41 9.76
C ASN A 35 -9.98 18.43 10.03
N THR A 36 -9.20 18.29 8.96
CA THR A 36 -7.74 18.37 8.97
C THR A 36 -7.25 19.32 7.90
N HIS A 37 -6.15 20.02 8.18
CA HIS A 37 -5.37 20.75 7.17
C HIS A 37 -4.04 20.04 6.99
N SER A 38 -3.77 19.59 5.77
CA SER A 38 -2.59 18.80 5.46
C SER A 38 -1.62 19.55 4.55
N THR A 39 -0.36 19.59 4.97
CA THR A 39 0.75 20.07 4.16
C THR A 39 1.63 18.89 3.75
N PHE A 40 1.86 18.76 2.45
CA PHE A 40 2.67 17.68 1.89
C PHE A 40 4.02 18.20 1.40
N LEU A 41 5.08 17.56 1.86
CA LEU A 41 6.45 17.75 1.39
C LEU A 41 6.75 16.73 0.29
N GLY A 42 7.09 17.20 -0.89
CA GLY A 42 7.37 16.34 -2.04
C GLY A 42 8.53 16.82 -2.88
N ARG A 43 9.12 15.93 -3.68
CA ARG A 43 10.16 16.30 -4.63
C ARG A 43 9.59 17.03 -5.85
N THR A 44 10.38 17.95 -6.38
CA THR A 44 10.09 18.64 -7.63
C THR A 44 10.41 17.76 -8.86
N PRO A 45 9.58 17.75 -9.93
CA PRO A 45 8.26 18.41 -10.01
C PRO A 45 7.18 17.67 -9.22
N VAL A 46 6.32 18.40 -8.51
CA VAL A 46 5.20 17.80 -7.80
C VAL A 46 4.07 17.51 -8.80
N HIS A 47 3.67 16.26 -8.93
CA HIS A 47 2.64 15.85 -9.88
C HIS A 47 1.27 16.48 -9.56
N GLN A 48 0.49 16.83 -10.60
CA GLN A 48 -0.79 17.53 -10.43
C GLN A 48 -1.82 16.77 -9.56
N VAL A 49 -1.76 15.44 -9.54
CA VAL A 49 -2.62 14.59 -8.68
C VAL A 49 -2.52 14.98 -7.21
N TRP A 50 -1.36 15.44 -6.76
CA TRP A 50 -1.14 15.87 -5.37
C TRP A 50 -1.82 17.19 -5.03
N LYS A 51 -1.98 18.09 -6.02
CA LYS A 51 -2.61 19.40 -5.83
C LYS A 51 -4.06 19.31 -5.37
N THR A 52 -4.74 18.20 -5.64
CA THR A 52 -6.12 17.96 -5.21
C THR A 52 -6.23 17.13 -3.94
N ALA A 53 -5.10 16.60 -3.45
CA ALA A 53 -5.07 15.70 -2.31
C ALA A 53 -4.71 16.39 -0.98
N PHE A 54 -3.98 17.51 -1.05
CA PHE A 54 -3.48 18.24 0.11
C PHE A 54 -3.83 19.71 0.01
N ASP A 55 -4.01 20.37 1.16
CA ASP A 55 -4.30 21.80 1.23
C ASP A 55 -3.10 22.63 0.76
N HIS A 56 -1.89 22.18 1.12
CA HIS A 56 -0.64 22.81 0.72
C HIS A 56 0.37 21.78 0.22
N LEU A 57 1.07 22.14 -0.85
CA LEU A 57 2.19 21.37 -1.40
C LEU A 57 3.45 22.20 -1.36
N ILE A 58 4.48 21.70 -0.69
CA ILE A 58 5.78 22.36 -0.60
C ILE A 58 6.82 21.47 -1.29
N PRO A 59 7.43 21.96 -2.39
CA PRO A 59 8.51 21.23 -3.04
C PRO A 59 9.77 21.28 -2.17
N LEU A 60 10.39 20.12 -1.95
CA LEU A 60 11.70 20.04 -1.33
C LEU A 60 12.78 20.45 -2.34
N SER A 61 13.70 21.32 -1.91
CA SER A 61 14.81 21.82 -2.72
C SER A 61 15.95 20.80 -2.82
N THR A 62 16.14 20.01 -1.77
CA THR A 62 17.21 19.01 -1.65
C THR A 62 17.04 17.89 -2.66
N THR A 63 18.07 17.63 -3.45
CA THR A 63 18.07 16.55 -4.45
C THR A 63 18.31 15.21 -3.79
N LYS A 64 17.58 14.16 -4.24
CA LYS A 64 17.74 12.81 -3.70
C LYS A 64 19.13 12.26 -4.01
N GLN A 65 19.84 11.83 -2.96
CA GLN A 65 21.01 10.98 -3.06
C GLN A 65 20.55 9.51 -2.90
N PRO A 66 20.93 8.61 -3.81
CA PRO A 66 20.74 7.18 -3.60
C PRO A 66 21.60 6.74 -2.41
N GLN A 67 21.31 5.57 -1.85
CA GLN A 67 22.13 4.95 -0.80
C GLN A 67 23.61 4.93 -1.21
N GLY A 68 24.52 5.23 -0.27
CA GLY A 68 25.94 5.22 -0.51
C GLY A 68 26.65 6.48 0.02
N PRO A 69 27.87 6.74 -0.44
CA PRO A 69 28.62 7.94 -0.05
C PRO A 69 27.80 9.21 -0.35
N GLY A 70 27.52 10.00 0.68
CA GLY A 70 26.70 11.22 0.55
C GLY A 70 25.26 11.07 1.06
N PHE A 71 24.80 9.91 1.48
CA PHE A 71 23.47 9.74 2.05
C PHE A 71 23.30 10.55 3.35
N ASP A 72 24.29 10.53 4.24
CA ASP A 72 24.24 11.30 5.48
C ASP A 72 24.17 12.81 5.22
N THR A 73 24.99 13.33 4.29
CA THR A 73 24.93 14.74 3.87
C THR A 73 23.54 15.09 3.34
N TYR A 74 22.95 14.21 2.54
CA TYR A 74 21.60 14.39 2.02
C TYR A 74 20.55 14.42 3.13
N VAL A 75 20.64 13.53 4.13
CA VAL A 75 19.74 13.54 5.29
C VAL A 75 19.93 14.82 6.11
N ASP A 76 21.16 15.30 6.28
CA ASP A 76 21.46 16.55 7.01
C ASP A 76 20.86 17.77 6.31
N GLU A 77 20.97 17.87 4.98
CA GLU A 77 20.34 18.92 4.19
C GLU A 77 18.80 18.87 4.32
N LEU A 78 18.19 17.69 4.21
CA LEU A 78 16.76 17.50 4.43
C LEU A 78 16.35 17.89 5.85
N THR A 79 17.19 17.60 6.83
CA THR A 79 16.95 17.93 8.24
C THR A 79 16.91 19.46 8.44
N GLN A 80 17.84 20.19 7.83
CA GLN A 80 17.85 21.65 7.87
C GLN A 80 16.63 22.27 7.16
N GLU A 81 16.24 21.72 6.00
CA GLU A 81 15.05 22.16 5.26
C GLU A 81 13.78 21.86 6.05
N ALA A 82 13.64 20.65 6.60
CA ALA A 82 12.50 20.24 7.42
C ALA A 82 12.35 21.10 8.68
N ALA A 83 13.45 21.45 9.37
CA ALA A 83 13.42 22.30 10.54
C ALA A 83 12.80 23.68 10.25
N LYS A 84 13.22 24.33 9.17
CA LYS A 84 12.66 25.61 8.72
C LYS A 84 11.17 25.53 8.39
N LEU A 85 10.77 24.47 7.70
CA LEU A 85 9.37 24.25 7.33
C LEU A 85 8.49 23.95 8.55
N ILE A 86 8.97 23.17 9.52
CA ILE A 86 8.26 22.90 10.78
C ILE A 86 8.05 24.18 11.57
N GLU A 87 9.07 25.06 11.66
CA GLU A 87 8.96 26.35 12.33
C GLU A 87 7.92 27.29 11.68
N GLN A 88 7.86 27.28 10.34
CA GLN A 88 6.90 28.09 9.58
C GLN A 88 5.47 27.56 9.67
N ILE A 89 5.29 26.24 9.50
CA ILE A 89 3.97 25.57 9.42
C ILE A 89 3.36 25.41 10.82
N ARG A 90 4.19 25.10 11.85
CA ARG A 90 3.77 24.79 13.22
C ARG A 90 2.68 23.71 13.26
N PRO A 91 2.93 22.51 12.70
CA PRO A 91 1.93 21.47 12.66
C PRO A 91 1.60 20.95 14.07
N ASP A 92 0.36 20.51 14.28
CA ASP A 92 -0.06 19.84 15.50
C ASP A 92 0.53 18.41 15.60
N ALA A 93 0.78 17.77 14.43
CA ALA A 93 1.42 16.45 14.32
C ALA A 93 2.19 16.31 13.01
N ILE A 94 3.17 15.40 13.02
CA ILE A 94 3.90 14.96 11.82
C ILE A 94 3.53 13.52 11.50
N HIS A 95 3.13 13.25 10.24
CA HIS A 95 2.95 11.91 9.72
C HIS A 95 4.12 11.55 8.82
N ALA A 96 5.06 10.76 9.34
CA ALA A 96 6.22 10.30 8.58
C ALA A 96 5.81 9.09 7.71
N GLN A 97 5.76 9.30 6.39
CA GLN A 97 5.46 8.23 5.45
C GLN A 97 6.71 7.37 5.26
N ASN A 98 6.60 6.10 5.58
CA ASN A 98 7.65 5.11 5.76
C ASN A 98 8.39 5.22 7.11
N VAL A 99 8.70 4.06 7.68
CA VAL A 99 9.47 3.96 8.92
C VAL A 99 10.94 3.75 8.54
N GLY A 100 11.70 4.85 8.31
CA GLY A 100 13.15 4.74 8.11
C GLY A 100 13.72 5.37 6.84
N TYR A 101 12.94 5.92 5.93
CA TYR A 101 13.52 6.63 4.77
C TYR A 101 14.01 8.04 5.12
N ALA A 102 14.88 8.60 4.27
CA ALA A 102 15.59 9.86 4.52
C ALA A 102 14.70 11.02 5.00
N LEU A 103 13.53 11.23 4.40
CA LEU A 103 12.61 12.28 4.85
C LEU A 103 12.02 11.97 6.23
N SER A 104 11.72 10.71 6.52
CA SER A 104 11.24 10.29 7.85
C SER A 104 12.32 10.47 8.93
N LEU A 105 13.59 10.19 8.60
CA LEU A 105 14.74 10.52 9.46
C LEU A 105 14.84 12.01 9.71
N ALA A 106 14.82 12.83 8.66
CA ALA A 106 14.89 14.28 8.77
C ALA A 106 13.77 14.85 9.66
N LEU A 107 12.54 14.39 9.44
CA LEU A 107 11.38 14.79 10.25
C LEU A 107 11.51 14.32 11.70
N SER A 108 12.03 13.11 11.96
CA SER A 108 12.22 12.60 13.32
C SER A 108 13.27 13.38 14.10
N ARG A 109 14.33 13.86 13.44
CA ARG A 109 15.40 14.67 14.04
C ARG A 109 14.97 16.10 14.36
N THR A 110 13.93 16.61 13.69
CA THR A 110 13.53 18.03 13.76
C THR A 110 12.19 18.28 14.45
N ALA A 111 11.42 17.22 14.75
CA ALA A 111 10.08 17.35 15.33
C ALA A 111 10.06 18.02 16.73
N GLY A 112 11.14 17.93 17.49
CA GLY A 112 11.19 18.47 18.86
C GLY A 112 10.09 17.88 19.75
N THR A 113 9.13 18.70 20.17
CA THR A 113 7.98 18.26 20.98
C THR A 113 6.73 17.94 20.16
N ILE A 114 6.78 18.03 18.83
CA ILE A 114 5.65 17.71 17.96
C ILE A 114 5.56 16.19 17.83
N PRO A 115 4.41 15.57 18.12
CA PRO A 115 4.26 14.12 18.04
C PRO A 115 4.38 13.63 16.59
N ILE A 116 5.13 12.53 16.42
CA ILE A 116 5.29 11.83 15.13
C ILE A 116 4.45 10.57 15.12
N ILE A 117 3.71 10.37 14.05
CA ILE A 117 3.11 9.08 13.69
C ILE A 117 3.81 8.58 12.44
N SER A 118 4.55 7.48 12.58
CA SER A 118 5.15 6.82 11.43
C SER A 118 4.19 5.84 10.78
N ILE A 119 4.11 5.85 9.46
CA ILE A 119 3.16 5.06 8.68
C ILE A 119 3.94 4.08 7.80
N ALA A 120 3.88 2.79 8.14
CA ALA A 120 4.62 1.75 7.43
C ALA A 120 3.92 1.33 6.12
N HIS A 121 4.70 1.23 5.04
CA HIS A 121 4.21 0.80 3.73
C HIS A 121 4.77 -0.57 3.28
N GLY A 122 5.79 -1.10 3.95
CA GLY A 122 6.37 -2.42 3.75
C GLY A 122 7.72 -2.47 3.05
N PRO A 123 7.99 -1.77 1.94
CA PRO A 123 9.29 -1.82 1.27
C PRO A 123 10.47 -1.41 2.16
N GLU A 124 10.29 -0.44 3.05
CA GLU A 124 11.29 -0.01 4.03
C GLU A 124 11.61 -1.10 5.06
N VAL A 125 10.59 -1.86 5.48
CA VAL A 125 10.77 -2.98 6.41
C VAL A 125 11.57 -4.09 5.74
N MET A 126 11.23 -4.43 4.48
CA MET A 126 11.99 -5.40 3.69
C MET A 126 13.44 -4.98 3.45
N ALA A 127 13.68 -3.68 3.26
CA ALA A 127 15.03 -3.14 3.09
C ALA A 127 15.82 -3.26 4.40
N ALA A 128 15.23 -2.89 5.52
CA ALA A 128 15.83 -2.95 6.85
C ALA A 128 16.17 -4.38 7.32
N GLU A 129 15.41 -5.39 6.88
CA GLU A 129 15.72 -6.80 7.15
C GLU A 129 17.02 -7.29 6.45
N ARG A 130 17.49 -6.56 5.43
CA ARG A 130 18.62 -6.95 4.57
C ARG A 130 19.81 -6.00 4.66
N ASN A 131 19.62 -4.81 5.18
CA ASN A 131 20.61 -3.74 5.17
C ASN A 131 20.69 -3.07 6.55
N LYS A 132 21.89 -3.04 7.12
CA LYS A 132 22.13 -2.48 8.45
C LYS A 132 21.80 -0.99 8.55
N THR A 133 22.16 -0.19 7.56
CA THR A 133 21.87 1.25 7.53
C THR A 133 20.37 1.52 7.53
N GLU A 134 19.62 0.75 6.74
CA GLU A 134 18.14 0.85 6.71
C GLU A 134 17.53 0.39 8.05
N HIS A 135 18.12 -0.62 8.70
CA HIS A 135 17.70 -1.08 10.02
C HIS A 135 17.91 0.00 11.08
N GLU A 136 19.10 0.63 11.11
CA GLU A 136 19.41 1.74 12.01
C GLU A 136 18.43 2.91 11.82
N ALA A 137 18.09 3.23 10.56
CA ALA A 137 17.11 4.25 10.24
C ALA A 137 15.70 3.90 10.77
N VAL A 138 15.28 2.64 10.64
CA VAL A 138 14.00 2.17 11.22
C VAL A 138 13.99 2.31 12.74
N LEU A 139 15.08 1.95 13.41
CA LEU A 139 15.19 2.08 14.86
C LEU A 139 15.12 3.54 15.33
N GLU A 140 15.80 4.45 14.63
CA GLU A 140 15.78 5.88 14.94
C GLU A 140 14.37 6.47 14.77
N VAL A 141 13.72 6.24 13.62
CA VAL A 141 12.38 6.75 13.35
C VAL A 141 11.33 6.13 14.28
N ALA A 142 11.39 4.83 14.55
CA ALA A 142 10.50 4.15 15.49
C ALA A 142 10.67 4.70 16.91
N GLY A 143 11.92 4.96 17.34
CA GLY A 143 12.23 5.54 18.64
C GLY A 143 11.67 6.94 18.84
N ALA A 144 11.64 7.75 17.79
CA ALA A 144 11.07 9.10 17.79
C ALA A 144 9.54 9.11 17.66
N SER A 145 8.91 8.01 17.25
CA SER A 145 7.48 7.96 16.95
C SER A 145 6.64 7.80 18.23
N ALA A 146 5.60 8.61 18.36
CA ALA A 146 4.55 8.46 19.37
C ALA A 146 3.62 7.29 19.06
N ALA A 147 3.46 6.96 17.76
CA ALA A 147 2.78 5.77 17.27
C ALA A 147 3.37 5.31 15.93
N ILE A 148 3.30 4.02 15.66
CA ILE A 148 3.71 3.38 14.41
C ILE A 148 2.49 2.69 13.82
N VAL A 149 2.01 3.18 12.69
CA VAL A 149 0.82 2.64 12.01
C VAL A 149 1.24 1.59 10.98
N THR A 150 0.60 0.43 11.05
CA THR A 150 0.78 -0.67 10.10
C THR A 150 -0.57 -1.08 9.51
N PRO A 151 -0.63 -1.48 8.22
CA PRO A 151 -1.89 -1.88 7.60
C PRO A 151 -2.37 -3.29 7.97
N THR A 152 -1.48 -4.15 8.46
CA THR A 152 -1.76 -5.54 8.83
C THR A 152 -1.03 -5.91 10.12
N SER A 153 -1.56 -6.91 10.83
CA SER A 153 -0.89 -7.49 12.00
C SER A 153 0.44 -8.15 11.61
N VAL A 154 0.52 -8.73 10.41
CA VAL A 154 1.76 -9.35 9.89
C VAL A 154 2.87 -8.32 9.73
N LEU A 155 2.57 -7.11 9.24
CA LEU A 155 3.57 -6.05 9.15
C LEU A 155 3.90 -5.48 10.55
N ALA A 156 2.91 -5.41 11.46
CA ALA A 156 3.11 -5.04 12.86
C ALA A 156 4.12 -5.97 13.54
N ASP A 157 3.91 -7.28 13.44
CA ASP A 157 4.81 -8.29 14.00
C ASP A 157 6.23 -8.21 13.41
N ARG A 158 6.38 -7.86 12.13
CA ARG A 158 7.69 -7.68 11.51
C ARG A 158 8.43 -6.48 12.06
N ILE A 159 7.76 -5.34 12.18
CA ILE A 159 8.35 -4.13 12.78
C ILE A 159 8.68 -4.38 14.25
N ASP A 160 7.81 -5.06 14.99
CA ASP A 160 8.04 -5.40 16.39
C ASP A 160 9.32 -6.24 16.57
N ARG A 161 9.50 -7.28 15.75
CA ARG A 161 10.74 -8.07 15.74
C ARG A 161 11.95 -7.26 15.30
N LEU A 162 11.83 -6.46 14.24
CA LEU A 162 12.91 -5.65 13.68
C LEU A 162 13.40 -4.59 14.70
N THR A 163 12.51 -4.10 15.56
CA THR A 163 12.81 -3.15 16.61
C THR A 163 13.10 -3.82 17.97
N GLU A 164 13.33 -5.15 17.98
CA GLU A 164 13.63 -5.92 19.19
C GLU A 164 12.57 -5.74 20.29
N ARG A 165 11.30 -5.57 19.87
CA ARG A 165 10.12 -5.34 20.74
C ARG A 165 10.21 -4.12 21.66
N ARG A 166 11.06 -3.15 21.31
CA ARG A 166 11.26 -1.93 22.13
C ARG A 166 10.08 -0.96 22.06
N PHE A 167 9.23 -1.09 21.03
CA PHE A 167 8.15 -0.13 20.74
C PHE A 167 6.80 -0.80 20.52
N THR A 168 6.59 -2.01 21.05
CA THR A 168 5.36 -2.81 20.87
C THR A 168 4.10 -2.03 21.24
N ASP A 169 4.14 -1.26 22.32
CA ASP A 169 3.04 -0.44 22.84
C ASP A 169 2.65 0.75 21.94
N ARG A 170 3.51 1.08 20.99
CA ARG A 170 3.29 2.17 20.01
C ARG A 170 2.80 1.69 18.66
N ILE A 171 2.84 0.37 18.38
CA ILE A 171 2.41 -0.19 17.11
C ILE A 171 0.87 -0.29 17.10
N VAL A 172 0.26 0.30 16.07
CA VAL A 172 -1.19 0.35 15.90
C VAL A 172 -1.54 -0.13 14.49
N THR A 173 -2.35 -1.16 14.38
CA THR A 173 -2.84 -1.63 13.09
C THR A 173 -4.06 -0.82 12.66
N ILE A 174 -3.95 -0.14 11.52
CA ILE A 174 -5.03 0.58 10.84
C ILE A 174 -5.06 0.08 9.40
N PRO A 175 -6.03 -0.77 9.03
CA PRO A 175 -6.11 -1.28 7.66
C PRO A 175 -6.29 -0.15 6.64
N TRP A 176 -5.60 -0.29 5.50
CA TRP A 176 -5.79 0.65 4.40
C TRP A 176 -7.14 0.46 3.73
N GLY A 177 -7.68 1.53 3.20
CA GLY A 177 -8.92 1.52 2.45
C GLY A 177 -8.76 2.09 1.04
N ILE A 178 -9.83 1.95 0.26
CA ILE A 178 -9.99 2.55 -1.05
C ILE A 178 -11.27 3.39 -1.08
N ARG A 179 -11.45 4.24 -2.09
CA ARG A 179 -12.69 5.00 -2.30
C ARG A 179 -13.77 4.10 -2.92
N LEU A 180 -14.53 3.42 -2.07
CA LEU A 180 -15.55 2.46 -2.51
C LEU A 180 -16.65 3.09 -3.37
N ALA A 181 -16.94 4.38 -3.18
CA ALA A 181 -17.95 5.09 -3.98
C ALA A 181 -17.59 5.17 -5.48
N ASP A 182 -16.33 5.03 -5.83
CA ASP A 182 -15.85 5.08 -7.21
C ASP A 182 -15.78 3.67 -7.86
N ALA A 183 -16.10 2.62 -7.11
CA ALA A 183 -16.07 1.26 -7.64
C ALA A 183 -17.35 0.93 -8.44
N HIS A 184 -17.17 0.27 -9.56
CA HIS A 184 -18.26 -0.18 -10.43
C HIS A 184 -18.31 -1.70 -10.47
N VAL A 185 -19.45 -2.26 -10.17
CA VAL A 185 -19.68 -3.71 -10.22
C VAL A 185 -20.37 -4.06 -11.52
N ARG A 186 -19.97 -5.15 -12.13
CA ARG A 186 -20.65 -5.70 -13.31
C ARG A 186 -22.11 -6.07 -12.95
N ASP A 187 -23.07 -5.68 -13.76
CA ASP A 187 -24.50 -5.92 -13.52
C ASP A 187 -24.83 -7.41 -13.42
N GLN A 188 -24.14 -8.23 -14.20
CA GLN A 188 -24.26 -9.69 -14.12
C GLN A 188 -22.89 -10.36 -14.29
N PRO A 189 -22.51 -11.30 -13.40
CA PRO A 189 -21.35 -12.15 -13.63
C PRO A 189 -21.53 -12.97 -14.90
N SER A 190 -20.41 -13.34 -15.57
CA SER A 190 -20.48 -14.23 -16.72
C SER A 190 -21.28 -15.49 -16.33
N ALA A 191 -22.38 -15.72 -17.07
CA ALA A 191 -23.26 -16.85 -16.80
C ALA A 191 -22.64 -18.11 -17.39
N GLY A 192 -22.35 -19.10 -16.57
CA GLY A 192 -21.98 -20.42 -17.04
C GLY A 192 -20.74 -21.04 -16.40
N VAL A 193 -20.57 -22.30 -16.72
CA VAL A 193 -19.38 -23.11 -16.45
C VAL A 193 -18.50 -23.03 -17.70
N GLY A 194 -17.18 -22.89 -17.51
CA GLY A 194 -16.25 -22.85 -18.64
C GLY A 194 -15.03 -21.95 -18.41
N PRO A 195 -14.32 -21.64 -19.50
CA PRO A 195 -13.13 -20.82 -19.45
C PRO A 195 -13.39 -19.43 -18.83
N LEU A 196 -12.45 -18.96 -18.02
CA LEU A 196 -12.51 -17.67 -17.34
C LEU A 196 -11.67 -16.63 -18.07
N SER A 197 -12.12 -15.38 -18.04
CA SER A 197 -11.33 -14.20 -18.34
C SER A 197 -10.69 -13.70 -17.05
N LEU A 198 -9.37 -13.87 -16.93
CA LEU A 198 -8.59 -13.57 -15.74
C LEU A 198 -7.83 -12.26 -15.89
N VAL A 199 -7.57 -11.57 -14.80
CA VAL A 199 -6.70 -10.39 -14.79
C VAL A 199 -5.67 -10.48 -13.68
N HIS A 200 -4.44 -10.08 -14.01
CA HIS A 200 -3.36 -9.78 -13.06
C HIS A 200 -2.95 -8.33 -13.26
N ALA A 201 -2.84 -7.55 -12.19
CA ALA A 201 -2.40 -6.16 -12.29
C ALA A 201 -1.35 -5.84 -11.22
N GLY A 202 -0.19 -5.34 -11.63
CA GLY A 202 0.90 -5.00 -10.74
C GLY A 202 2.23 -4.73 -11.45
N ARG A 203 3.28 -4.48 -10.66
CA ARG A 203 4.64 -4.41 -11.20
C ARG A 203 5.10 -5.79 -11.65
N LEU A 204 5.80 -5.84 -12.77
CA LEU A 204 6.36 -7.10 -13.28
C LEU A 204 7.79 -7.28 -12.77
N ASP A 205 7.89 -7.68 -11.49
CA ASP A 205 9.15 -7.94 -10.78
C ASP A 205 9.13 -9.29 -10.07
N ASP A 206 10.28 -9.72 -9.56
CA ASP A 206 10.44 -11.02 -8.90
C ASP A 206 9.48 -11.23 -7.73
N ASN A 207 9.20 -10.18 -6.93
CA ASN A 207 8.32 -10.31 -5.78
C ASN A 207 6.87 -10.58 -6.20
N LYS A 208 6.40 -9.97 -7.28
CA LYS A 208 5.04 -10.15 -7.81
C LYS A 208 4.86 -11.50 -8.51
N SER A 209 5.94 -12.16 -8.90
CA SER A 209 5.96 -13.53 -9.42
C SER A 209 4.90 -13.82 -10.49
N THR A 210 4.69 -12.89 -11.42
CA THR A 210 3.71 -13.01 -12.52
C THR A 210 3.97 -14.26 -13.39
N ILE A 211 5.21 -14.75 -13.37
CA ILE A 211 5.60 -16.01 -14.04
C ILE A 211 4.74 -17.19 -13.57
N THR A 212 4.36 -17.24 -12.29
CA THR A 212 3.49 -18.28 -11.73
C THR A 212 2.11 -18.30 -12.43
N ALA A 213 1.55 -17.10 -12.72
CA ALA A 213 0.29 -17.00 -13.46
C ALA A 213 0.45 -17.43 -14.91
N VAL A 214 1.54 -17.04 -15.59
CA VAL A 214 1.83 -17.44 -16.97
C VAL A 214 1.95 -18.96 -17.07
N GLU A 215 2.75 -19.58 -16.22
CA GLU A 215 2.98 -21.02 -16.24
C GLU A 215 1.75 -21.83 -15.82
N SER A 216 0.92 -21.30 -14.93
CA SER A 216 -0.31 -22.00 -14.52
C SER A 216 -1.28 -22.19 -15.70
N LEU A 217 -1.36 -21.24 -16.64
CA LEU A 217 -2.24 -21.37 -17.82
C LEU A 217 -1.85 -22.54 -18.73
N ALA A 218 -0.59 -22.97 -18.75
CA ALA A 218 -0.15 -24.16 -19.47
C ALA A 218 -0.63 -25.46 -18.80
N LEU A 219 -0.97 -25.41 -17.52
CA LEU A 219 -1.34 -26.56 -16.69
C LEU A 219 -2.86 -26.68 -16.47
N THR A 220 -3.65 -25.68 -16.89
CA THR A 220 -5.11 -25.72 -16.76
C THR A 220 -5.75 -26.68 -17.77
N ASP A 221 -6.77 -27.43 -17.32
CA ASP A 221 -7.60 -28.28 -18.18
C ASP A 221 -8.52 -27.45 -19.09
N GLN A 222 -8.90 -26.25 -18.63
CA GLN A 222 -9.77 -25.33 -19.36
C GLN A 222 -8.95 -24.22 -20.04
N PRO A 223 -9.32 -23.77 -21.22
CA PRO A 223 -8.61 -22.73 -21.95
C PRO A 223 -8.90 -21.32 -21.40
N HIS A 224 -8.55 -21.08 -20.13
CA HIS A 224 -8.67 -19.75 -19.52
C HIS A 224 -7.82 -18.72 -20.25
N HIS A 225 -8.25 -17.45 -20.22
CA HIS A 225 -7.53 -16.30 -20.77
C HIS A 225 -7.02 -15.40 -19.64
N LEU A 226 -5.81 -14.86 -19.77
CA LEU A 226 -5.20 -13.96 -18.78
C LEU A 226 -4.78 -12.65 -19.44
N THR A 227 -5.23 -11.53 -18.86
CA THR A 227 -4.69 -10.21 -19.16
C THR A 227 -3.74 -9.80 -18.03
N VAL A 228 -2.47 -9.54 -18.39
CA VAL A 228 -1.43 -9.03 -17.49
C VAL A 228 -1.30 -7.53 -17.69
N ILE A 229 -1.66 -6.75 -16.68
CA ILE A 229 -1.62 -5.28 -16.72
C ILE A 229 -0.47 -4.78 -15.87
N GLY A 230 0.52 -4.13 -16.48
CA GLY A 230 1.63 -3.56 -15.75
C GLY A 230 2.94 -3.49 -16.53
N ASN A 231 3.92 -2.86 -15.88
CA ASN A 231 5.28 -2.75 -16.38
C ASN A 231 6.29 -3.22 -15.32
N GLY A 232 7.47 -3.57 -15.76
CA GLY A 232 8.57 -3.97 -14.89
C GLY A 232 9.69 -4.69 -15.64
N PRO A 233 10.81 -4.96 -14.96
CA PRO A 233 12.00 -5.54 -15.60
C PRO A 233 11.77 -6.94 -16.15
N LEU A 234 10.74 -7.66 -15.69
CA LEU A 234 10.48 -9.02 -16.16
C LEU A 234 9.52 -9.09 -17.35
N ARG A 235 9.04 -7.96 -17.89
CA ARG A 235 8.04 -7.98 -18.96
C ARG A 235 8.47 -8.81 -20.17
N GLU A 236 9.64 -8.54 -20.73
CA GLU A 236 10.16 -9.27 -21.90
C GLU A 236 10.32 -10.76 -21.63
N HIS A 237 10.81 -11.11 -20.43
CA HIS A 237 10.92 -12.50 -20.01
C HIS A 237 9.56 -13.21 -19.94
N LEU A 238 8.54 -12.56 -19.43
CA LEU A 238 7.17 -13.10 -19.34
C LEU A 238 6.54 -13.28 -20.74
N GLU A 239 6.72 -12.33 -21.63
CA GLU A 239 6.26 -12.39 -23.02
C GLU A 239 6.98 -13.54 -23.77
N GLN A 240 8.29 -13.69 -23.60
CA GLN A 240 9.05 -14.80 -24.18
C GLN A 240 8.57 -16.15 -23.63
N ARG A 241 8.37 -16.26 -22.31
CA ARG A 241 7.88 -17.47 -21.67
C ARG A 241 6.48 -17.87 -22.16
N THR A 242 5.61 -16.89 -22.42
CA THR A 242 4.29 -17.12 -23.01
C THR A 242 4.39 -17.74 -24.40
N ILE A 243 5.36 -17.33 -25.22
CA ILE A 243 5.62 -17.90 -26.54
C ILE A 243 6.10 -19.35 -26.43
N GLU A 244 7.08 -19.60 -25.55
CA GLU A 244 7.65 -20.93 -25.34
C GLU A 244 6.61 -21.96 -24.90
N LEU A 245 5.60 -21.51 -24.11
CA LEU A 245 4.50 -22.35 -23.65
C LEU A 245 3.35 -22.48 -24.67
N GLY A 246 3.41 -21.79 -25.82
CA GLY A 246 2.36 -21.81 -26.83
C GLY A 246 1.07 -21.09 -26.40
N LEU A 247 1.17 -20.07 -25.51
CA LEU A 247 0.03 -19.41 -24.88
C LEU A 247 -0.29 -18.02 -25.46
N ARG A 248 0.26 -17.65 -26.64
CA ARG A 248 0.06 -16.33 -27.26
C ARG A 248 -1.41 -15.93 -27.40
N ASP A 249 -2.27 -16.87 -27.73
CA ASP A 249 -3.69 -16.61 -27.94
C ASP A 249 -4.49 -16.56 -26.62
N ARG A 250 -3.86 -16.96 -25.51
CA ARG A 250 -4.50 -17.01 -24.19
C ARG A 250 -3.99 -15.96 -23.20
N ILE A 251 -2.81 -15.38 -23.43
CA ILE A 251 -2.22 -14.39 -22.54
C ILE A 251 -1.95 -13.09 -23.27
N HIS A 252 -2.56 -12.02 -22.77
CA HIS A 252 -2.38 -10.66 -23.30
C HIS A 252 -1.65 -9.77 -22.29
N PHE A 253 -0.73 -8.93 -22.78
CA PHE A 253 0.05 -8.00 -21.95
C PHE A 253 -0.32 -6.55 -22.29
N ASP A 254 -0.89 -5.86 -21.30
CA ASP A 254 -1.14 -4.43 -21.36
C ASP A 254 -0.06 -3.63 -20.60
N PRO A 255 0.20 -2.38 -20.97
CA PRO A 255 1.06 -1.51 -20.20
C PRO A 255 0.44 -1.18 -18.84
N PHE A 256 1.20 -0.48 -17.99
CA PHE A 256 0.64 0.12 -16.78
C PHE A 256 -0.56 1.02 -17.13
N LEU A 257 -1.66 0.84 -16.41
CA LEU A 257 -2.85 1.68 -16.52
C LEU A 257 -3.00 2.58 -15.30
N PRO A 258 -3.39 3.86 -15.48
CA PRO A 258 -3.85 4.69 -14.38
C PRO A 258 -5.03 4.01 -13.64
N ARG A 259 -5.13 4.25 -12.33
CA ARG A 259 -6.13 3.58 -11.47
C ARG A 259 -7.57 3.68 -12.00
N ALA A 260 -7.98 4.85 -12.47
CA ALA A 260 -9.33 5.02 -13.01
C ALA A 260 -9.59 4.13 -14.22
N GLU A 261 -8.62 3.99 -15.10
CA GLU A 261 -8.71 3.13 -16.28
C GLU A 261 -8.67 1.65 -15.90
N LEU A 262 -7.80 1.25 -14.97
CA LEU A 262 -7.80 -0.10 -14.40
C LEU A 262 -9.17 -0.44 -13.82
N TRP A 263 -9.74 0.43 -12.98
CA TRP A 263 -11.03 0.22 -12.34
C TRP A 263 -12.17 0.10 -13.34
N HIS A 264 -12.13 0.88 -14.42
CA HIS A 264 -13.12 0.76 -15.51
C HIS A 264 -13.06 -0.61 -16.22
N ARG A 265 -11.88 -1.23 -16.27
CA ARG A 265 -11.67 -2.52 -16.92
C ARG A 265 -11.94 -3.73 -16.02
N LEU A 266 -11.73 -3.61 -14.71
CA LEU A 266 -11.89 -4.72 -13.77
C LEU A 266 -13.24 -5.46 -13.92
N PRO A 267 -14.40 -4.80 -14.04
CA PRO A 267 -15.69 -5.49 -14.20
C PRO A 267 -15.80 -6.39 -15.43
N ASN A 268 -14.89 -6.32 -16.39
CA ASN A 268 -14.92 -7.13 -17.62
C ASN A 268 -14.28 -8.52 -17.43
N PHE A 269 -13.67 -8.79 -16.28
CA PHE A 269 -13.02 -10.06 -15.97
C PHE A 269 -13.87 -10.92 -15.03
N ASP A 270 -13.55 -12.21 -14.94
CA ASP A 270 -14.24 -13.18 -14.08
C ASP A 270 -13.55 -13.40 -12.74
N ALA A 271 -12.23 -13.20 -12.69
CA ALA A 271 -11.44 -13.31 -11.46
C ALA A 271 -10.12 -12.52 -11.55
N PHE A 272 -9.63 -12.13 -10.40
CA PHE A 272 -8.31 -11.53 -10.24
C PHE A 272 -7.30 -12.58 -9.76
N VAL A 273 -6.13 -12.64 -10.39
CA VAL A 273 -5.03 -13.55 -10.02
C VAL A 273 -3.91 -12.78 -9.33
N PHE A 274 -3.60 -13.15 -8.11
CA PHE A 274 -2.57 -12.50 -7.29
C PHE A 274 -1.45 -13.47 -6.95
N THR A 275 -0.22 -13.20 -7.42
CA THR A 275 0.89 -14.16 -7.44
C THR A 275 2.11 -13.75 -6.61
N THR A 276 2.03 -12.70 -5.78
CA THR A 276 3.15 -12.27 -4.94
C THR A 276 3.72 -13.43 -4.12
N LYS A 277 5.04 -13.63 -4.12
CA LYS A 277 5.70 -14.72 -3.38
C LYS A 277 6.38 -14.28 -2.08
N GLY A 278 6.63 -12.99 -1.94
CA GLY A 278 7.27 -12.41 -0.76
C GLY A 278 6.31 -11.65 0.14
N LEU A 279 6.83 -10.64 0.84
CA LEU A 279 5.98 -9.77 1.65
C LEU A 279 5.02 -8.97 0.76
N GLU A 280 3.74 -9.04 1.10
CA GLU A 280 2.74 -8.06 0.72
C GLU A 280 2.29 -7.31 1.98
N ALA A 281 2.52 -6.01 2.01
CA ALA A 281 2.17 -5.20 3.19
C ALA A 281 0.65 -5.07 3.37
N PHE A 282 -0.08 -4.94 2.24
CA PHE A 282 -1.53 -4.88 2.23
C PHE A 282 -2.14 -5.36 0.91
N GLY A 283 -1.62 -4.91 -0.25
CA GLY A 283 -2.18 -5.28 -1.54
C GLY A 283 -3.50 -4.57 -1.86
N LEU A 284 -3.48 -3.24 -2.00
CA LEU A 284 -4.67 -2.45 -2.34
C LEU A 284 -5.44 -3.01 -3.53
N VAL A 285 -4.73 -3.54 -4.54
CA VAL A 285 -5.33 -4.14 -5.73
C VAL A 285 -6.25 -5.32 -5.43
N LEU A 286 -6.04 -6.02 -4.31
CA LEU A 286 -6.92 -7.11 -3.85
C LEU A 286 -8.30 -6.57 -3.49
N ILE A 287 -8.33 -5.47 -2.75
CA ILE A 287 -9.58 -4.81 -2.36
C ILE A 287 -10.20 -4.08 -3.54
N GLU A 288 -9.39 -3.50 -4.41
CA GLU A 288 -9.85 -2.92 -5.69
C GLU A 288 -10.56 -3.97 -6.53
N ALA A 289 -9.98 -5.14 -6.72
CA ALA A 289 -10.63 -6.24 -7.43
C ALA A 289 -11.95 -6.66 -6.76
N GLN A 290 -11.95 -6.86 -5.44
CA GLN A 290 -13.13 -7.24 -4.69
C GLN A 290 -14.25 -6.20 -4.74
N ALA A 291 -13.91 -4.91 -4.69
CA ALA A 291 -14.88 -3.81 -4.80
C ALA A 291 -15.58 -3.76 -6.16
N HIS A 292 -14.93 -4.30 -7.20
CA HIS A 292 -15.51 -4.46 -8.53
C HIS A 292 -16.19 -5.82 -8.76
N GLY A 293 -16.33 -6.61 -7.69
CA GLY A 293 -17.01 -7.90 -7.74
C GLY A 293 -16.17 -9.06 -8.29
N LEU A 294 -14.84 -8.91 -8.36
CA LEU A 294 -13.97 -10.00 -8.77
C LEU A 294 -13.59 -10.87 -7.57
N PRO A 295 -13.86 -12.18 -7.61
CA PRO A 295 -13.21 -13.10 -6.70
C PRO A 295 -11.69 -13.10 -6.95
N VAL A 296 -10.91 -13.24 -5.88
CA VAL A 296 -9.45 -13.23 -5.94
C VAL A 296 -8.91 -14.64 -5.73
N VAL A 297 -8.10 -15.14 -6.67
CA VAL A 297 -7.25 -16.31 -6.48
C VAL A 297 -5.87 -15.80 -6.08
N TYR A 298 -5.38 -16.19 -4.90
CA TYR A 298 -4.22 -15.53 -4.30
C TYR A 298 -3.19 -16.51 -3.72
N SER A 299 -1.92 -16.14 -3.83
CA SER A 299 -0.85 -16.81 -3.12
C SER A 299 -1.06 -16.71 -1.60
N ASP A 300 -1.08 -17.84 -0.92
CA ASP A 300 -1.47 -17.97 0.49
C ASP A 300 -0.41 -17.43 1.45
N LEU A 301 -0.23 -16.12 1.43
CA LEU A 301 0.65 -15.38 2.33
C LEU A 301 -0.14 -14.89 3.56
N PRO A 302 0.47 -14.88 4.77
CA PRO A 302 -0.23 -14.49 6.00
C PRO A 302 -0.92 -13.12 5.91
N GLY A 303 -0.23 -12.09 5.37
CA GLY A 303 -0.81 -10.74 5.21
C GLY A 303 -1.96 -10.70 4.21
N VAL A 304 -1.90 -11.47 3.13
CA VAL A 304 -2.97 -11.57 2.13
C VAL A 304 -4.17 -12.32 2.71
N ARG A 305 -3.92 -13.40 3.47
CA ARG A 305 -4.96 -14.16 4.17
C ARG A 305 -5.70 -13.31 5.20
N GLU A 306 -4.99 -12.45 5.94
CA GLU A 306 -5.59 -11.51 6.90
C GLU A 306 -6.61 -10.57 6.21
N ILE A 307 -6.28 -10.09 5.00
CA ILE A 307 -7.09 -9.14 4.25
C ILE A 307 -8.29 -9.82 3.60
N LEU A 308 -8.08 -10.96 2.95
CA LEU A 308 -9.11 -11.62 2.14
C LEU A 308 -9.98 -12.60 2.94
N GLY A 309 -9.43 -13.25 3.97
CA GLY A 309 -10.13 -14.28 4.74
C GLY A 309 -10.77 -15.33 3.84
N SER A 310 -12.06 -15.59 4.04
CA SER A 310 -12.85 -16.52 3.22
C SER A 310 -13.37 -15.92 1.90
N ALA A 311 -13.04 -14.65 1.61
CA ALA A 311 -13.51 -13.94 0.40
C ALA A 311 -12.57 -14.11 -0.81
N GLY A 312 -11.68 -15.09 -0.77
CA GLY A 312 -10.76 -15.42 -1.86
C GLY A 312 -10.44 -16.92 -1.89
N VAL A 313 -9.74 -17.35 -2.91
CA VAL A 313 -9.29 -18.75 -3.09
C VAL A 313 -7.78 -18.80 -2.95
N PRO A 314 -7.23 -19.40 -1.88
CA PRO A 314 -5.80 -19.53 -1.70
C PRO A 314 -5.20 -20.60 -2.59
N TYR A 315 -3.94 -20.40 -3.02
CA TYR A 315 -3.08 -21.42 -3.61
C TYR A 315 -1.65 -21.33 -3.02
N ALA A 316 -0.87 -22.39 -3.11
CA ALA A 316 0.49 -22.44 -2.56
C ALA A 316 1.42 -21.43 -3.28
N PRO A 317 2.07 -20.49 -2.56
CA PRO A 317 2.89 -19.43 -3.17
C PRO A 317 3.96 -19.98 -4.11
N GLY A 318 4.01 -19.47 -5.36
CA GLY A 318 4.96 -19.88 -6.37
C GLY A 318 4.67 -21.23 -7.05
N ASP A 319 3.58 -21.89 -6.69
CA ASP A 319 3.18 -23.19 -7.25
C ASP A 319 2.15 -22.98 -8.38
N SER A 320 2.63 -23.05 -9.62
CA SER A 320 1.81 -22.90 -10.83
C SER A 320 0.77 -24.02 -10.97
N SER A 321 1.02 -25.23 -10.47
CA SER A 321 0.06 -26.35 -10.51
C SER A 321 -1.09 -26.15 -9.53
N SER A 322 -0.77 -25.69 -8.31
CA SER A 322 -1.77 -25.34 -7.30
C SER A 322 -2.67 -24.20 -7.81
N LEU A 323 -2.09 -23.18 -8.48
CA LEU A 323 -2.85 -22.11 -9.09
C LEU A 323 -3.75 -22.60 -10.22
N ALA A 324 -3.24 -23.46 -11.13
CA ALA A 324 -4.02 -24.04 -12.22
C ALA A 324 -5.25 -24.80 -11.69
N THR A 325 -5.06 -25.64 -10.66
CA THR A 325 -6.16 -26.37 -10.01
C THR A 325 -7.23 -25.41 -9.46
N ALA A 326 -6.82 -24.35 -8.75
CA ALA A 326 -7.75 -23.37 -8.21
C ALA A 326 -8.55 -22.62 -9.29
N LEU A 327 -7.91 -22.31 -10.44
CA LEU A 327 -8.57 -21.68 -11.58
C LEU A 327 -9.58 -22.61 -12.25
N ASP A 328 -9.21 -23.86 -12.47
CA ASP A 328 -10.11 -24.87 -13.06
C ASP A 328 -11.31 -25.17 -12.17
N GLU A 329 -11.13 -25.31 -10.86
CA GLU A 329 -12.24 -25.46 -9.92
C GLU A 329 -13.19 -24.25 -9.97
N MET A 330 -12.66 -23.04 -10.04
CA MET A 330 -13.47 -21.83 -10.15
C MET A 330 -14.23 -21.77 -11.48
N GLY A 331 -13.65 -22.25 -12.58
CA GLY A 331 -14.29 -22.34 -13.87
C GLY A 331 -15.41 -23.37 -13.92
N ARG A 332 -15.26 -24.51 -13.19
CA ARG A 332 -16.24 -25.60 -13.14
C ARG A 332 -17.43 -25.32 -12.22
N ASP A 333 -17.26 -24.50 -11.18
CA ASP A 333 -18.31 -24.27 -10.17
C ASP A 333 -18.83 -22.82 -10.19
N PHE A 334 -19.85 -22.59 -11.02
CA PHE A 334 -20.52 -21.30 -11.11
C PHE A 334 -21.17 -20.86 -9.79
N HIS A 335 -21.73 -21.79 -9.00
CA HIS A 335 -22.37 -21.46 -7.73
C HIS A 335 -21.36 -20.99 -6.71
N ARG A 336 -20.23 -21.68 -6.59
CA ARG A 336 -19.10 -21.27 -5.75
C ARG A 336 -18.55 -19.89 -6.19
N ARG A 337 -18.39 -19.66 -7.50
CA ARG A 337 -17.95 -18.37 -8.03
C ARG A 337 -18.90 -17.23 -7.64
N ARG A 338 -20.22 -17.44 -7.77
CA ARG A 338 -21.23 -16.45 -7.31
C ARG A 338 -21.16 -16.19 -5.81
N ALA A 339 -20.95 -17.21 -5.00
CA ALA A 339 -20.76 -17.05 -3.55
C ALA A 339 -19.49 -16.23 -3.23
N LEU A 340 -18.39 -16.48 -3.93
CA LEU A 340 -17.14 -15.72 -3.82
C LEU A 340 -17.31 -14.24 -4.22
N ILE A 341 -18.06 -13.93 -5.28
CA ILE A 341 -18.38 -12.55 -5.67
C ILE A 341 -19.10 -11.82 -4.54
N LYS A 342 -20.11 -12.45 -3.93
CA LYS A 342 -20.83 -11.86 -2.79
C LYS A 342 -19.91 -11.65 -1.58
N ALA A 343 -19.06 -12.63 -1.28
CA ALA A 343 -18.08 -12.53 -0.20
C ALA A 343 -17.06 -11.43 -0.46
N ALA A 344 -16.56 -11.30 -1.70
CA ALA A 344 -15.63 -10.26 -2.13
C ALA A 344 -16.22 -8.85 -1.93
N LEU A 345 -17.43 -8.60 -2.43
CA LEU A 345 -18.13 -7.34 -2.24
C LEU A 345 -18.40 -7.01 -0.77
N HIS A 346 -18.75 -8.03 0.02
CA HIS A 346 -18.93 -7.84 1.47
C HIS A 346 -17.60 -7.50 2.17
N ASN A 347 -16.53 -8.22 1.83
CA ASN A 347 -15.21 -7.99 2.41
C ASN A 347 -14.67 -6.60 2.06
N ALA A 348 -14.80 -6.16 0.79
CA ALA A 348 -14.33 -4.85 0.34
C ALA A 348 -14.93 -3.70 1.18
N ARG A 349 -16.18 -3.81 1.65
CA ARG A 349 -16.85 -2.78 2.48
C ARG A 349 -16.13 -2.52 3.80
N ARG A 350 -15.32 -3.44 4.29
CA ARG A 350 -14.51 -3.27 5.50
C ARG A 350 -13.34 -2.30 5.31
N TYR A 351 -12.99 -2.02 4.06
CA TYR A 351 -11.80 -1.28 3.65
C TYR A 351 -12.17 0.02 2.94
N ASP A 352 -13.08 0.79 3.52
CA ASP A 352 -13.41 2.13 3.06
C ASP A 352 -12.36 3.13 3.55
N ILE A 353 -11.81 3.94 2.65
CA ILE A 353 -10.79 4.93 2.96
C ILE A 353 -11.26 5.95 4.01
N THR A 354 -12.57 6.22 4.09
CA THR A 354 -13.13 7.13 5.10
C THR A 354 -13.01 6.56 6.52
N ALA A 355 -13.08 5.23 6.66
CA ALA A 355 -12.84 4.56 7.94
C ALA A 355 -11.35 4.63 8.32
N THR A 356 -10.44 4.39 7.38
CA THR A 356 -8.99 4.55 7.58
C THR A 356 -8.66 5.99 7.99
N GLY A 357 -9.20 6.98 7.28
CA GLY A 357 -8.98 8.40 7.57
C GLY A 357 -9.46 8.81 8.97
N ARG A 358 -10.65 8.33 9.39
CA ARG A 358 -11.16 8.57 10.76
C ARG A 358 -10.24 7.94 11.82
N GLN A 359 -9.87 6.67 11.65
CA GLN A 359 -9.00 5.96 12.61
C GLN A 359 -7.64 6.65 12.77
N LEU A 360 -7.02 7.06 11.65
CA LEU A 360 -5.73 7.78 11.69
C LEU A 360 -5.88 9.15 12.36
N ARG A 361 -6.95 9.90 12.04
CA ARG A 361 -7.24 11.16 12.71
C ARG A 361 -7.44 11.00 14.21
N ASP A 362 -8.21 10.00 14.63
CA ASP A 362 -8.47 9.74 16.05
C ASP A 362 -7.20 9.32 16.79
N LEU A 363 -6.32 8.56 16.15
CA LEU A 363 -4.99 8.26 16.68
C LEU A 363 -4.17 9.55 16.84
N THR A 364 -4.16 10.42 15.82
CA THR A 364 -3.44 11.69 15.86
C THR A 364 -3.91 12.58 17.01
N LEU A 365 -5.22 12.70 17.20
CA LEU A 365 -5.77 13.46 18.34
C LEU A 365 -5.38 12.88 19.69
N ARG A 366 -5.31 11.54 19.83
CA ARG A 366 -4.87 10.91 21.07
C ARG A 366 -3.43 11.21 21.42
N VAL A 367 -2.52 11.13 20.44
CA VAL A 367 -1.09 11.38 20.68
C VAL A 367 -0.83 12.87 20.98
N THR A 368 -1.47 13.79 20.24
CA THR A 368 -1.35 15.24 20.50
C THR A 368 -1.89 15.62 21.87
N SER A 369 -2.99 15.03 22.34
CA SER A 369 -3.58 15.29 23.66
C SER A 369 -2.73 14.75 24.81
N ARG A 370 -2.02 13.62 24.62
CA ARG A 370 -1.09 13.06 25.63
C ARG A 370 0.13 13.96 25.80
N ASP A 371 0.70 14.46 24.71
CA ASP A 371 1.87 15.34 24.77
C ASP A 371 1.55 16.69 25.43
N LEU A 372 0.38 17.25 25.17
CA LEU A 372 -0.08 18.46 25.86
C LEU A 372 -0.17 18.26 27.39
N ARG A 373 -0.68 17.10 27.85
CA ARG A 373 -0.75 16.79 29.30
C ARG A 373 0.64 16.57 29.91
N SER A 374 1.52 15.82 29.22
CA SER A 374 2.90 15.60 29.66
C SER A 374 3.68 16.90 29.80
N ASN A 375 3.55 17.81 28.84
CA ASN A 375 4.21 19.13 28.87
C ASN A 375 3.60 20.07 29.91
N ALA A 376 2.30 20.00 30.18
CA ALA A 376 1.66 20.78 31.26
C ALA A 376 2.14 20.32 32.63
N THR A 377 2.28 19.00 32.83
CA THR A 377 2.79 18.44 34.13
C THR A 377 4.26 18.82 34.38
N LYS A 378 5.10 18.84 33.35
CA LYS A 378 6.50 19.26 33.45
C LYS A 378 6.64 20.76 33.76
N ARG A 379 5.75 21.62 33.23
CA ARG A 379 5.76 23.08 33.52
C ARG A 379 5.20 23.43 34.90
N SER A 380 4.37 22.57 35.49
CA SER A 380 3.85 22.77 36.86
C SER A 380 4.79 22.21 37.94
N ALA A 381 5.83 21.45 37.55
CA ALA A 381 6.83 20.87 38.42
C ALA A 381 8.18 21.62 38.37
N SER A 382 8.31 22.65 37.57
CA SER A 382 9.41 23.59 37.46
C SER A 382 8.98 24.96 38.02
#